data_1bffe4302f205ea724117373e4c3d91e
#
_entry.id   1bffe4302f205ea724117373e4c3d91e
#
_cell.length_a   1.000
_cell.length_b   1.000
_cell.length_c   1.000
_cell.angle_alpha   90.00
_cell.angle_beta   90.00
_cell.angle_gamma   90.00
#
_symmetry.space_group_name_H-M   'P 1'
#
loop_
_entity.id
_entity.type
_entity.pdbx_description
1 polymer ?
#
loop_
_entity_poly.entity_id
_entity_poly.type
_entity_poly.pdbx_seq_one_letter_code
_entity_poly.pdbx_strand_id
1 'polypeptide(L)'
;MFRMTSLIAAPTLVILMGGTAHAALTADQVWQSWKDAGALVGLEVSAATENSDSGTLTLNGVSVGVAGMSGLTISDMVLTEAGDGSVTITPGADIGMTMTGDTKGTAKLVHDGLTLTAREADGGLAYDFAAAKLDVVYDTTSPGTSMDGTGAPEIASSGTVGFTDLAGTYSDTPGTNRTFGLDVKASALAYDTKLDDPGMALKQSTTSSTANVEMSMDFALPSTIALAAMATPADFGTALQEGLAFTVSTKQGDSVGTMVQENEFFPMTFAIKAGGGEAAGVFNKDTLNIQSSGSGLEVDVTTAMLPTPVKITSGPVQFALTSPVMASETAGDYGLVMKLSQFSVSEEAWALFDPNGALKRDPADLAIDISGKTKLDVIAMAQADEAGTEPPVPAPESLNINELMLKVAGAALTGTGAFTFDNSMGVPMPLGEANVTVTGANALIDGLIATGLLAEDDAMGARMMMGAFMSPGAN
;
A
#
# COMPACT_ATOMS: atom_id res chain seq x y z
N MET A 1 -35.11 -64.27 -22.70
CA MET A 1 -35.44 -65.57 -22.02
C MET A 1 -34.79 -65.54 -20.65
N PHE A 2 -35.64 -65.72 -19.61
CA PHE A 2 -35.32 -65.95 -18.18
C PHE A 2 -34.55 -64.86 -17.43
N ARG A 3 -35.15 -64.01 -16.57
CA ARG A 3 -35.73 -64.20 -15.21
C ARG A 3 -34.82 -64.92 -14.22
N MET A 4 -34.40 -64.23 -13.16
CA MET A 4 -34.69 -64.51 -11.73
C MET A 4 -33.90 -63.56 -10.86
N THR A 5 -34.55 -62.63 -10.23
CA THR A 5 -34.97 -62.47 -8.80
C THR A 5 -34.22 -63.35 -7.77
N SER A 6 -33.57 -62.67 -6.82
CA SER A 6 -33.70 -62.81 -5.36
C SER A 6 -32.81 -61.88 -4.61
N LEU A 7 -33.44 -61.03 -3.83
CA LEU A 7 -33.47 -60.94 -2.35
C LEU A 7 -32.11 -60.53 -1.70
N ILE A 8 -31.96 -59.24 -1.39
CA ILE A 8 -32.16 -58.57 -0.09
C ILE A 8 -31.44 -59.29 1.08
N ALA A 9 -30.36 -58.65 1.48
CA ALA A 9 -30.02 -58.43 2.88
C ALA A 9 -29.24 -57.08 2.96
N ALA A 10 -29.93 -56.05 3.39
CA ALA A 10 -29.30 -54.79 3.80
C ALA A 10 -28.64 -55.02 5.17
N PRO A 11 -27.33 -54.83 5.32
CA PRO A 11 -26.80 -54.52 6.63
C PRO A 11 -27.08 -53.03 6.87
N THR A 12 -27.90 -52.75 7.87
CA THR A 12 -28.07 -51.46 8.49
C THR A 12 -26.70 -51.06 9.03
N LEU A 13 -25.93 -50.30 8.23
CA LEU A 13 -24.71 -49.64 8.67
C LEU A 13 -25.19 -48.47 9.54
N VAL A 14 -25.26 -48.72 10.85
CA VAL A 14 -25.28 -47.66 11.85
C VAL A 14 -23.96 -46.93 11.69
N ILE A 15 -23.95 -45.85 10.88
CA ILE A 15 -22.91 -44.86 10.93
C ILE A 15 -23.09 -44.19 12.29
N LEU A 16 -22.34 -44.67 13.29
CA LEU A 16 -21.91 -43.87 14.40
C LEU A 16 -21.14 -42.71 13.75
N MET A 17 -21.83 -41.59 13.50
CA MET A 17 -21.20 -40.29 13.40
C MET A 17 -20.60 -40.03 14.77
N GLY A 18 -19.40 -40.57 15.00
CA GLY A 18 -18.47 -40.02 15.94
C GLY A 18 -18.15 -38.63 15.44
N GLY A 19 -18.92 -37.64 15.87
CA GLY A 19 -18.47 -36.28 15.83
C GLY A 19 -17.12 -36.31 16.52
N THR A 20 -16.06 -35.99 15.81
CA THR A 20 -14.84 -35.55 16.45
C THR A 20 -15.26 -34.34 17.27
N ALA A 21 -15.45 -34.54 18.58
CA ALA A 21 -15.56 -33.43 19.49
C ALA A 21 -14.20 -32.71 19.36
N HIS A 22 -14.14 -31.68 18.55
CA HIS A 22 -13.09 -30.68 18.67
C HIS A 22 -13.19 -30.21 20.12
N ALA A 23 -12.09 -30.26 20.86
CA ALA A 23 -12.06 -29.67 22.20
C ALA A 23 -12.45 -28.20 22.02
N ALA A 24 -13.47 -27.74 22.76
CA ALA A 24 -13.91 -26.35 22.69
C ALA A 24 -12.69 -25.45 22.97
N LEU A 25 -12.54 -24.39 22.18
CA LEU A 25 -11.48 -23.40 22.36
C LEU A 25 -11.60 -22.79 23.77
N THR A 26 -10.48 -22.71 24.49
CA THR A 26 -10.45 -22.13 25.82
C THR A 26 -9.90 -20.70 25.81
N ALA A 27 -10.31 -19.90 26.80
CA ALA A 27 -9.79 -18.53 26.98
C ALA A 27 -8.27 -18.50 27.17
N ASP A 28 -7.73 -19.49 27.90
CA ASP A 28 -6.27 -19.62 28.13
C ASP A 28 -5.52 -19.94 26.81
N GLN A 29 -6.10 -20.76 25.92
CA GLN A 29 -5.50 -21.06 24.61
C GLN A 29 -5.44 -19.82 23.72
N VAL A 30 -6.48 -19.00 23.71
CA VAL A 30 -6.49 -17.72 22.97
C VAL A 30 -5.39 -16.79 23.51
N TRP A 31 -5.30 -16.64 24.82
CA TRP A 31 -4.28 -15.79 25.45
C TRP A 31 -2.85 -16.30 25.18
N GLN A 32 -2.62 -17.59 25.23
CA GLN A 32 -1.32 -18.20 24.92
C GLN A 32 -0.96 -17.99 23.45
N SER A 33 -1.92 -18.14 22.51
CA SER A 33 -1.69 -17.89 21.08
C SER A 33 -1.21 -16.47 20.81
N TRP A 34 -1.74 -15.47 21.53
CA TRP A 34 -1.29 -14.08 21.39
C TRP A 34 0.15 -13.87 21.88
N LYS A 35 0.51 -14.51 22.99
CA LYS A 35 1.89 -14.49 23.49
C LYS A 35 2.86 -15.14 22.49
N ASP A 36 2.48 -16.27 21.91
CA ASP A 36 3.30 -16.99 20.92
C ASP A 36 3.44 -16.22 19.61
N ALA A 37 2.34 -15.62 19.12
CA ALA A 37 2.36 -14.77 17.93
C ALA A 37 3.21 -13.51 18.14
N GLY A 38 3.06 -12.86 19.29
CA GLY A 38 3.86 -11.70 19.66
C GLY A 38 5.35 -12.01 19.67
N ALA A 39 5.74 -13.10 20.33
CA ALA A 39 7.15 -13.51 20.43
C ALA A 39 7.79 -13.74 19.04
N LEU A 40 7.05 -14.30 18.08
CA LEU A 40 7.55 -14.55 16.73
C LEU A 40 7.88 -13.24 15.98
N VAL A 41 7.10 -12.19 16.21
CA VAL A 41 7.34 -10.87 15.60
C VAL A 41 8.16 -9.91 16.48
N GLY A 42 8.69 -10.41 17.62
CA GLY A 42 9.52 -9.61 18.53
C GLY A 42 8.73 -8.70 19.48
N LEU A 43 7.44 -8.97 19.66
CA LEU A 43 6.60 -8.27 20.62
C LEU A 43 6.44 -9.08 21.91
N GLU A 44 6.48 -8.39 23.04
CA GLU A 44 6.11 -8.94 24.35
C GLU A 44 4.62 -8.70 24.59
N VAL A 45 3.86 -9.76 24.84
CA VAL A 45 2.44 -9.73 25.21
C VAL A 45 2.33 -10.23 26.64
N SER A 46 1.87 -9.38 27.56
CA SER A 46 1.81 -9.70 28.98
C SER A 46 0.60 -9.06 29.64
N ALA A 47 0.27 -9.52 30.84
CA ALA A 47 -0.73 -8.89 31.71
C ALA A 47 -0.18 -8.79 33.16
N ALA A 48 -0.53 -7.74 33.85
CA ALA A 48 -0.14 -7.57 35.27
C ALA A 48 -0.76 -8.64 36.18
N THR A 49 -1.99 -9.06 35.88
CA THR A 49 -2.64 -10.21 36.51
C THR A 49 -3.45 -11.02 35.53
N GLU A 50 -3.40 -12.34 35.67
CA GLU A 50 -4.17 -13.32 34.92
C GLU A 50 -4.99 -14.15 35.89
N ASN A 51 -6.33 -14.10 35.81
CA ASN A 51 -7.23 -14.85 36.69
C ASN A 51 -8.17 -15.69 35.83
N SER A 52 -8.04 -17.01 35.90
CA SER A 52 -8.90 -17.95 35.21
C SER A 52 -9.88 -18.58 36.18
N ASP A 53 -11.18 -18.50 35.91
CA ASP A 53 -12.24 -19.12 36.69
C ASP A 53 -13.42 -19.52 35.81
N SER A 54 -13.77 -20.81 35.83
CA SER A 54 -15.01 -21.35 35.24
C SER A 54 -15.24 -20.94 33.78
N GLY A 55 -14.21 -21.05 32.90
CA GLY A 55 -14.29 -20.70 31.48
C GLY A 55 -14.21 -19.19 31.22
N THR A 56 -13.78 -18.40 32.20
CA THR A 56 -13.53 -16.95 32.03
C THR A 56 -12.11 -16.64 32.46
N LEU A 57 -11.34 -15.99 31.57
CA LEU A 57 -10.02 -15.43 31.85
C LEU A 57 -10.12 -13.90 31.96
N THR A 58 -9.82 -13.37 33.11
CA THR A 58 -9.74 -11.92 33.34
C THR A 58 -8.29 -11.47 33.37
N LEU A 59 -7.94 -10.56 32.52
CA LEU A 59 -6.62 -9.97 32.38
C LEU A 59 -6.67 -8.51 32.80
N ASN A 60 -5.78 -8.06 33.70
CA ASN A 60 -5.66 -6.64 34.05
C ASN A 60 -4.27 -6.13 33.66
N GLY A 61 -4.22 -4.90 33.17
CA GLY A 61 -2.99 -4.24 32.76
C GLY A 61 -2.30 -5.01 31.62
N VAL A 62 -3.06 -5.33 30.56
CA VAL A 62 -2.49 -5.97 29.35
C VAL A 62 -1.56 -5.00 28.65
N SER A 63 -0.39 -5.48 28.26
CA SER A 63 0.63 -4.72 27.54
C SER A 63 1.11 -5.50 26.33
N VAL A 64 1.21 -4.81 25.19
CA VAL A 64 1.75 -5.33 23.93
C VAL A 64 2.76 -4.35 23.37
N GLY A 65 4.01 -4.75 23.24
CA GLY A 65 5.06 -3.85 22.74
C GLY A 65 6.42 -4.50 22.65
N VAL A 66 7.41 -3.77 22.18
CA VAL A 66 8.81 -4.19 22.20
C VAL A 66 9.38 -3.92 23.59
N ALA A 67 10.11 -4.86 24.15
CA ALA A 67 10.73 -4.71 25.47
C ALA A 67 11.53 -3.41 25.60
N GLY A 68 11.19 -2.59 26.60
CA GLY A 68 11.85 -1.30 26.85
C GLY A 68 11.39 -0.14 25.96
N MET A 69 10.42 -0.33 25.07
CA MET A 69 9.81 0.70 24.24
C MET A 69 8.34 0.91 24.63
N SER A 70 7.78 2.02 24.19
CA SER A 70 6.35 2.29 24.35
C SER A 70 5.51 1.25 23.62
N GLY A 71 4.43 0.80 24.24
CA GLY A 71 3.53 -0.21 23.70
C GLY A 71 2.06 0.14 23.93
N LEU A 72 1.20 -0.67 23.35
CA LEU A 72 -0.23 -0.63 23.59
C LEU A 72 -0.52 -1.15 25.01
N THR A 73 -1.39 -0.47 25.73
CA THR A 73 -1.90 -0.89 27.04
C THR A 73 -3.42 -0.97 27.02
N ILE A 74 -3.97 -1.99 27.68
CA ILE A 74 -5.42 -2.18 27.86
C ILE A 74 -5.64 -2.36 29.37
N SER A 75 -6.49 -1.54 29.95
CA SER A 75 -6.71 -1.53 31.40
C SER A 75 -7.13 -2.91 31.91
N ASP A 76 -8.09 -3.50 31.25
CA ASP A 76 -8.67 -4.79 31.54
C ASP A 76 -9.20 -5.47 30.28
N MET A 77 -9.23 -6.79 30.30
CA MET A 77 -9.78 -7.59 29.19
C MET A 77 -10.37 -8.87 29.77
N VAL A 78 -11.53 -9.23 29.28
CA VAL A 78 -12.23 -10.45 29.69
C VAL A 78 -12.41 -11.36 28.48
N LEU A 79 -11.92 -12.59 28.58
CA LEU A 79 -12.13 -13.66 27.62
C LEU A 79 -13.10 -14.66 28.22
N THR A 80 -14.23 -14.92 27.55
CA THR A 80 -15.30 -15.82 28.06
C THR A 80 -15.57 -16.92 27.05
N GLU A 81 -15.47 -18.17 27.49
CA GLU A 81 -15.81 -19.36 26.70
C GLU A 81 -17.31 -19.41 26.46
N ALA A 82 -17.72 -19.57 25.21
CA ALA A 82 -19.12 -19.69 24.81
C ALA A 82 -19.51 -21.16 24.61
N GLY A 83 -20.81 -21.46 24.75
CA GLY A 83 -21.32 -22.82 24.61
C GLY A 83 -21.24 -23.42 23.19
N ASP A 84 -20.91 -22.61 22.18
CA ASP A 84 -20.70 -23.02 20.80
C ASP A 84 -19.22 -23.35 20.46
N GLY A 85 -18.33 -23.28 21.46
CA GLY A 85 -16.91 -23.55 21.33
C GLY A 85 -16.06 -22.32 20.92
N SER A 86 -16.67 -21.14 20.82
CA SER A 86 -15.96 -19.89 20.62
C SER A 86 -15.56 -19.22 21.94
N VAL A 87 -14.71 -18.20 21.87
CA VAL A 87 -14.31 -17.33 22.99
C VAL A 87 -14.62 -15.89 22.64
N THR A 88 -15.52 -15.28 23.42
CA THR A 88 -15.80 -13.83 23.31
C THR A 88 -14.73 -13.04 24.06
N ILE A 89 -14.20 -12.02 23.44
CA ILE A 89 -13.15 -11.13 23.97
C ILE A 89 -13.76 -9.75 24.16
N THR A 90 -13.75 -9.26 25.37
CA THR A 90 -14.28 -7.94 25.72
C THR A 90 -13.15 -7.08 26.31
N PRO A 91 -12.56 -6.17 25.51
CA PRO A 91 -11.58 -5.23 26.04
C PRO A 91 -12.27 -4.18 26.92
N GLY A 92 -11.55 -3.69 27.91
CA GLY A 92 -11.98 -2.51 28.69
C GLY A 92 -11.99 -1.24 27.84
N ALA A 93 -12.59 -0.20 28.37
CA ALA A 93 -12.75 1.07 27.65
C ALA A 93 -11.43 1.86 27.48
N ASP A 94 -10.44 1.62 28.34
CA ASP A 94 -9.15 2.31 28.30
C ASP A 94 -8.13 1.48 27.51
N ILE A 95 -8.10 1.70 26.18
CA ILE A 95 -7.12 1.15 25.26
C ILE A 95 -6.26 2.31 24.79
N GLY A 96 -4.97 2.27 25.09
CA GLY A 96 -4.11 3.39 24.71
C GLY A 96 -2.64 3.05 24.61
N MET A 97 -1.89 4.00 24.12
CA MET A 97 -0.43 3.93 24.01
C MET A 97 0.15 5.26 24.48
N THR A 98 1.21 5.18 25.29
CA THR A 98 2.05 6.33 25.61
C THR A 98 3.34 6.21 24.84
N MET A 99 3.65 7.22 24.04
CA MET A 99 4.89 7.30 23.29
C MET A 99 5.94 8.07 24.09
N THR A 100 7.14 7.47 24.21
CA THR A 100 8.28 8.03 24.93
C THR A 100 9.52 7.89 24.06
N GLY A 101 10.17 8.98 23.74
CA GLY A 101 11.30 9.00 22.81
C GLY A 101 11.40 10.35 22.13
N ASP A 102 11.84 10.37 20.89
CA ASP A 102 11.87 11.60 20.08
C ASP A 102 10.45 12.12 19.83
N THR A 103 9.52 11.24 19.50
CA THR A 103 8.07 11.56 19.52
C THR A 103 7.50 11.17 20.88
N LYS A 104 6.89 12.12 21.58
CA LYS A 104 6.20 11.93 22.85
C LYS A 104 4.72 12.19 22.69
N GLY A 105 3.90 11.56 23.52
CA GLY A 105 2.45 11.80 23.50
C GLY A 105 1.64 10.56 23.83
N THR A 106 0.37 10.61 23.45
CA THR A 106 -0.57 9.53 23.72
C THR A 106 -1.40 9.24 22.47
N ALA A 107 -1.80 7.98 22.31
CA ALA A 107 -2.87 7.57 21.41
C ALA A 107 -3.89 6.75 22.20
N LYS A 108 -5.17 6.90 21.88
CA LYS A 108 -6.28 6.15 22.48
C LYS A 108 -7.15 5.56 21.41
N LEU A 109 -7.59 4.33 21.63
CA LEU A 109 -8.63 3.68 20.85
C LEU A 109 -9.97 3.92 21.55
N VAL A 110 -10.88 4.57 20.86
CA VAL A 110 -12.26 4.83 21.34
C VAL A 110 -13.20 4.07 20.42
N HIS A 111 -14.10 3.27 21.00
CA HIS A 111 -14.98 2.42 20.19
C HIS A 111 -16.44 2.48 20.66
N ASP A 112 -17.36 2.18 19.74
CA ASP A 112 -18.76 1.92 20.01
C ASP A 112 -19.13 0.53 19.47
N GLY A 113 -19.63 -0.32 20.36
CA GLY A 113 -20.07 -1.67 20.03
C GLY A 113 -18.95 -2.60 19.53
N LEU A 114 -17.69 -2.43 19.99
CA LEU A 114 -16.61 -3.35 19.63
C LEU A 114 -16.89 -4.75 20.17
N THR A 115 -16.96 -5.70 19.24
CA THR A 115 -17.07 -7.14 19.51
C THR A 115 -15.88 -7.86 18.90
N LEU A 116 -15.31 -8.80 19.68
CA LEU A 116 -14.28 -9.72 19.20
C LEU A 116 -14.67 -11.14 19.59
N THR A 117 -14.56 -12.08 18.69
CA THR A 117 -14.84 -13.50 18.93
C THR A 117 -13.77 -14.36 18.31
N ALA A 118 -13.09 -15.17 19.09
CA ALA A 118 -12.12 -16.17 18.63
C ALA A 118 -12.80 -17.51 18.41
N ARG A 119 -12.40 -18.21 17.36
CA ARG A 119 -12.86 -19.59 17.03
C ARG A 119 -11.73 -20.40 16.43
N GLU A 120 -11.79 -21.72 16.54
CA GLU A 120 -10.90 -22.58 15.77
C GLU A 120 -11.25 -22.54 14.28
N ALA A 121 -10.24 -22.46 13.43
CA ALA A 121 -10.38 -22.49 11.98
C ALA A 121 -9.09 -23.03 11.33
N ASP A 122 -9.24 -23.97 10.42
CA ASP A 122 -8.16 -24.49 9.55
C ASP A 122 -6.84 -24.84 10.27
N GLY A 123 -6.95 -25.39 11.51
CA GLY A 123 -5.80 -25.78 12.31
C GLY A 123 -5.14 -24.64 13.08
N GLY A 124 -5.73 -23.46 13.07
CA GLY A 124 -5.31 -22.27 13.83
C GLY A 124 -6.50 -21.58 14.49
N LEU A 125 -6.39 -20.29 14.67
CA LEU A 125 -7.42 -19.41 15.25
C LEU A 125 -7.89 -18.38 14.23
N ALA A 126 -9.19 -18.14 14.20
CA ALA A 126 -9.78 -17.01 13.51
C ALA A 126 -10.51 -16.10 14.51
N TYR A 127 -10.47 -14.81 14.25
CA TYR A 127 -11.08 -13.78 15.07
C TYR A 127 -12.01 -12.95 14.20
N ASP A 128 -13.29 -12.92 14.56
CA ASP A 128 -14.24 -12.02 13.94
C ASP A 128 -14.34 -10.77 14.81
N PHE A 129 -14.28 -9.59 14.21
CA PHE A 129 -14.43 -8.32 14.94
C PHE A 129 -15.36 -7.36 14.20
N ALA A 130 -16.07 -6.55 14.98
CA ALA A 130 -16.93 -5.50 14.45
C ALA A 130 -17.04 -4.34 15.47
N ALA A 131 -17.23 -3.14 14.94
CA ALA A 131 -17.55 -1.95 15.73
C ALA A 131 -18.39 -0.98 14.86
N ALA A 132 -19.44 -0.41 15.43
CA ALA A 132 -20.19 0.64 14.74
C ALA A 132 -19.31 1.88 14.51
N LYS A 133 -18.41 2.15 15.45
CA LYS A 133 -17.40 3.20 15.37
C LYS A 133 -16.11 2.76 16.07
N LEU A 134 -14.97 3.06 15.44
CA LEU A 134 -13.64 2.85 15.99
C LEU A 134 -12.77 4.06 15.66
N ASP A 135 -12.38 4.83 16.66
CA ASP A 135 -11.54 6.02 16.50
C ASP A 135 -10.18 5.80 17.17
N VAL A 136 -9.11 6.19 16.49
CA VAL A 136 -7.80 6.40 17.08
C VAL A 136 -7.61 7.90 17.27
N VAL A 137 -7.58 8.33 18.53
CA VAL A 137 -7.37 9.74 18.90
C VAL A 137 -5.95 9.88 19.42
N TYR A 138 -5.18 10.79 18.87
CA TYR A 138 -3.78 10.99 19.26
C TYR A 138 -3.45 12.46 19.53
N ASP A 139 -2.46 12.67 20.41
CA ASP A 139 -1.86 13.96 20.71
C ASP A 139 -0.36 13.72 20.95
N THR A 140 0.48 14.31 20.11
CA THR A 140 1.92 14.04 20.08
C THR A 140 2.72 15.30 19.89
N THR A 141 3.95 15.29 20.42
CA THR A 141 4.98 16.29 20.12
C THR A 141 6.25 15.58 19.63
N SER A 142 6.94 16.23 18.69
CA SER A 142 8.22 15.76 18.16
C SER A 142 9.21 16.91 18.08
N PRO A 143 10.54 16.65 18.05
CA PRO A 143 11.54 17.68 17.89
C PRO A 143 11.31 18.47 16.60
N GLY A 144 11.32 19.79 16.69
CA GLY A 144 11.28 20.66 15.54
C GLY A 144 12.63 20.72 14.82
N THR A 145 12.60 21.01 13.53
CA THR A 145 13.78 21.29 12.72
C THR A 145 13.81 22.75 12.34
N SER A 146 14.90 23.46 12.66
CA SER A 146 15.09 24.81 12.17
C SER A 146 15.96 24.83 10.91
N MET A 147 15.72 25.78 10.01
CA MET A 147 16.49 25.92 8.77
C MET A 147 17.97 26.27 9.02
N ASP A 148 18.30 26.80 10.19
CA ASP A 148 19.66 27.21 10.56
C ASP A 148 20.40 26.20 11.44
N GLY A 149 19.79 25.03 11.71
CA GLY A 149 20.37 23.97 12.52
C GLY A 149 20.41 24.26 14.03
N THR A 150 19.80 25.36 14.49
CA THR A 150 19.60 25.62 15.93
C THR A 150 18.33 24.91 16.39
N GLY A 151 18.23 24.57 17.69
CA GLY A 151 17.07 23.84 18.21
C GLY A 151 15.76 24.60 17.94
N ALA A 152 14.85 24.00 17.17
CA ALA A 152 13.53 24.52 16.91
C ALA A 152 12.54 24.15 18.02
N PRO A 153 11.45 24.92 18.19
CA PRO A 153 10.34 24.52 19.05
C PRO A 153 9.77 23.14 18.63
N GLU A 154 9.20 22.41 19.60
CA GLU A 154 8.54 21.13 19.31
C GLU A 154 7.38 21.34 18.34
N ILE A 155 7.19 20.38 17.45
CA ILE A 155 6.06 20.26 16.52
C ILE A 155 4.96 19.53 17.26
N ALA A 156 3.78 20.13 17.37
CA ALA A 156 2.60 19.47 17.92
C ALA A 156 1.74 18.87 16.81
N SER A 157 1.30 17.62 17.00
CA SER A 157 0.38 16.95 16.08
C SER A 157 -0.73 16.27 16.87
N SER A 158 -1.97 16.51 16.49
CA SER A 158 -3.13 15.88 17.11
C SER A 158 -4.18 15.52 16.06
N GLY A 159 -5.03 14.55 16.38
CA GLY A 159 -6.09 14.20 15.44
C GLY A 159 -6.87 12.96 15.81
N THR A 160 -7.79 12.64 14.92
CA THR A 160 -8.62 11.45 14.97
C THR A 160 -8.58 10.75 13.60
N VAL A 161 -8.37 9.43 13.65
CA VAL A 161 -8.56 8.53 12.51
C VAL A 161 -9.71 7.61 12.88
N GLY A 162 -10.82 7.67 12.15
CA GLY A 162 -12.06 7.01 12.53
C GLY A 162 -12.59 6.09 11.43
N PHE A 163 -13.06 4.92 11.84
CA PHE A 163 -13.77 3.95 11.01
C PHE A 163 -15.24 3.89 11.41
N THR A 164 -16.12 3.82 10.42
CA THR A 164 -17.55 3.62 10.61
C THR A 164 -17.96 2.27 10.06
N ASP A 165 -18.83 1.54 10.79
CA ASP A 165 -19.30 0.20 10.45
C ASP A 165 -18.13 -0.74 10.12
N LEU A 166 -17.10 -0.72 10.99
CA LEU A 166 -15.93 -1.58 10.86
C LEU A 166 -16.33 -3.03 11.11
N ALA A 167 -15.92 -3.91 10.24
CA ALA A 167 -15.99 -5.36 10.45
C ALA A 167 -14.82 -6.05 9.76
N GLY A 168 -14.42 -7.20 10.28
CA GLY A 168 -13.34 -7.96 9.65
C GLY A 168 -13.10 -9.29 10.32
N THR A 169 -12.15 -10.00 9.76
CA THR A 169 -11.62 -11.25 10.28
C THR A 169 -10.11 -11.18 10.35
N TYR A 170 -9.54 -11.74 11.38
CA TYR A 170 -8.11 -12.01 11.50
C TYR A 170 -7.91 -13.50 11.68
N SER A 171 -6.96 -14.10 11.01
CA SER A 171 -6.60 -15.51 11.17
C SER A 171 -5.12 -15.65 11.51
N ASP A 172 -4.84 -16.68 12.30
CA ASP A 172 -3.50 -17.05 12.73
C ASP A 172 -3.39 -18.57 12.68
N THR A 173 -2.63 -19.08 11.72
CA THR A 173 -2.49 -20.52 11.47
C THR A 173 -1.04 -20.93 11.70
N PRO A 174 -0.74 -21.68 12.76
CA PRO A 174 0.58 -22.24 13.02
C PRO A 174 0.97 -23.26 11.93
N GLY A 175 2.27 -23.32 11.62
CA GLY A 175 2.81 -24.27 10.64
C GLY A 175 4.30 -24.12 10.46
N THR A 176 4.88 -24.80 9.47
CA THR A 176 6.26 -24.55 9.04
C THR A 176 6.44 -23.07 8.67
N ASN A 177 5.48 -22.54 7.94
CA ASN A 177 5.23 -21.12 7.82
C ASN A 177 3.97 -20.80 8.62
N ARG A 178 4.09 -19.93 9.61
CA ARG A 178 2.93 -19.38 10.29
C ARG A 178 2.28 -18.34 9.37
N THR A 179 1.01 -18.47 9.13
CA THR A 179 0.28 -17.55 8.25
C THR A 179 -0.69 -16.70 9.04
N PHE A 180 -0.70 -15.41 8.71
CA PHE A 180 -1.61 -14.42 9.27
C PHE A 180 -2.45 -13.86 8.13
N GLY A 181 -3.77 -13.88 8.29
CA GLY A 181 -4.71 -13.27 7.36
C GLY A 181 -5.46 -12.14 8.06
N LEU A 182 -5.73 -11.06 7.36
CA LEU A 182 -6.54 -9.94 7.84
C LEU A 182 -7.44 -9.44 6.71
N ASP A 183 -8.74 -9.54 6.93
CA ASP A 183 -9.75 -8.93 6.07
C ASP A 183 -10.48 -7.85 6.86
N VAL A 184 -10.55 -6.64 6.34
CA VAL A 184 -11.18 -5.49 6.97
C VAL A 184 -12.07 -4.77 5.97
N LYS A 185 -13.23 -4.37 6.42
CA LYS A 185 -14.12 -3.47 5.68
C LYS A 185 -14.71 -2.42 6.60
N ALA A 186 -14.91 -1.23 6.06
CA ALA A 186 -15.60 -0.14 6.75
C ALA A 186 -16.43 0.65 5.73
N SER A 187 -17.58 1.16 6.15
CA SER A 187 -18.41 2.02 5.30
C SER A 187 -17.76 3.38 5.05
N ALA A 188 -16.95 3.85 6.01
CA ALA A 188 -16.15 5.06 5.85
C ALA A 188 -14.88 5.01 6.71
N LEU A 189 -13.83 5.67 6.20
CA LEU A 189 -12.62 6.04 6.90
C LEU A 189 -12.51 7.55 6.88
N ALA A 190 -12.37 8.18 8.05
CA ALA A 190 -12.26 9.63 8.19
C ALA A 190 -10.98 10.03 8.91
N TYR A 191 -10.41 11.16 8.50
CA TYR A 191 -9.26 11.80 9.15
C TYR A 191 -9.65 13.23 9.54
N ASP A 192 -9.30 13.62 10.76
CA ASP A 192 -9.30 15.01 11.23
C ASP A 192 -8.00 15.23 11.98
N THR A 193 -7.05 15.93 11.38
CA THR A 193 -5.71 16.07 11.92
C THR A 193 -5.26 17.52 11.91
N LYS A 194 -4.48 17.90 12.93
CA LYS A 194 -3.88 19.21 13.09
C LYS A 194 -2.40 19.09 13.36
N LEU A 195 -1.65 19.99 12.78
CA LEU A 195 -0.21 20.14 12.98
C LEU A 195 0.09 21.59 13.28
N ASP A 196 0.91 21.85 14.29
CA ASP A 196 1.45 23.15 14.64
C ASP A 196 2.98 23.05 14.67
N ASP A 197 3.64 23.68 13.71
CA ASP A 197 5.11 23.81 13.61
C ASP A 197 5.50 25.27 13.79
N PRO A 198 5.79 25.70 15.03
CA PRO A 198 6.19 27.07 15.29
C PRO A 198 7.54 27.45 14.67
N GLY A 199 8.43 26.47 14.40
CA GLY A 199 9.72 26.68 13.76
C GLY A 199 9.59 27.15 12.29
N MET A 200 8.51 26.72 11.63
CA MET A 200 8.17 27.10 10.26
C MET A 200 7.02 28.12 10.19
N ALA A 201 6.53 28.61 11.34
CA ALA A 201 5.30 29.43 11.43
C ALA A 201 4.14 28.78 10.65
N LEU A 202 3.98 27.46 10.76
CA LEU A 202 3.04 26.66 10.00
C LEU A 202 1.99 26.05 10.93
N LYS A 203 0.72 26.29 10.62
CA LYS A 203 -0.40 25.50 11.15
C LYS A 203 -1.11 24.83 9.99
N GLN A 204 -1.38 23.55 10.14
CA GLN A 204 -2.10 22.78 9.12
C GLN A 204 -3.26 22.04 9.77
N SER A 205 -4.40 22.05 9.11
CA SER A 205 -5.51 21.18 9.42
C SER A 205 -5.91 20.38 8.18
N THR A 206 -6.16 19.10 8.37
CA THR A 206 -6.58 18.20 7.29
C THR A 206 -7.82 17.46 7.73
N THR A 207 -8.86 17.52 6.92
CA THR A 207 -10.05 16.67 7.08
C THR A 207 -10.23 15.88 5.80
N SER A 208 -10.52 14.59 5.91
CA SER A 208 -10.87 13.77 4.75
C SER A 208 -11.82 12.64 5.13
N SER A 209 -12.53 12.15 4.15
CA SER A 209 -13.39 10.98 4.27
C SER A 209 -13.30 10.15 2.99
N THR A 210 -13.15 8.85 3.15
CA THR A 210 -13.11 7.85 2.09
C THR A 210 -14.23 6.83 2.34
N ALA A 211 -15.07 6.60 1.35
CA ALA A 211 -16.18 5.66 1.44
C ALA A 211 -15.74 4.23 1.12
N ASN A 212 -16.44 3.24 1.69
CA ASN A 212 -16.34 1.82 1.33
C ASN A 212 -14.89 1.32 1.26
N VAL A 213 -14.20 1.36 2.38
CA VAL A 213 -12.81 0.88 2.47
C VAL A 213 -12.81 -0.62 2.74
N GLU A 214 -12.09 -1.36 1.90
CA GLU A 214 -11.83 -2.79 2.07
C GLU A 214 -10.31 -3.01 2.02
N MET A 215 -9.81 -3.90 2.87
CA MET A 215 -8.41 -4.33 2.88
C MET A 215 -8.35 -5.82 3.17
N SER A 216 -7.54 -6.53 2.39
CA SER A 216 -7.16 -7.91 2.65
C SER A 216 -5.64 -8.01 2.68
N MET A 217 -5.11 -8.74 3.63
CA MET A 217 -3.67 -8.94 3.81
C MET A 217 -3.42 -10.39 4.25
N ASP A 218 -2.49 -11.04 3.55
CA ASP A 218 -1.94 -12.33 3.96
C ASP A 218 -0.42 -12.20 4.15
N PHE A 219 0.06 -12.74 5.25
CA PHE A 219 1.47 -12.73 5.59
C PHE A 219 1.89 -14.13 6.02
N ALA A 220 2.88 -14.71 5.34
CA ALA A 220 3.50 -15.98 5.71
C ALA A 220 4.89 -15.72 6.28
N LEU A 221 5.14 -16.18 7.49
CA LEU A 221 6.40 -16.03 8.20
C LEU A 221 6.99 -17.40 8.53
N PRO A 222 8.22 -17.73 8.08
CA PRO A 222 8.90 -18.94 8.49
C PRO A 222 9.00 -19.04 10.02
N SER A 223 8.52 -20.13 10.61
CA SER A 223 8.54 -20.30 12.07
C SER A 223 9.95 -20.46 12.67
N THR A 224 10.94 -20.68 11.82
CA THR A 224 12.36 -20.86 12.16
C THR A 224 13.13 -19.54 12.29
N ILE A 225 12.59 -18.44 11.76
CA ILE A 225 13.27 -17.14 11.68
C ILE A 225 12.37 -16.07 12.31
N ALA A 226 12.84 -15.45 13.39
CA ALA A 226 12.17 -14.30 13.97
C ALA A 226 12.28 -13.07 13.03
N LEU A 227 11.23 -12.27 12.93
CA LEU A 227 11.23 -11.06 12.07
C LEU A 227 12.39 -10.11 12.40
N ALA A 228 12.73 -9.96 13.69
CA ALA A 228 13.85 -9.14 14.14
C ALA A 228 15.23 -9.64 13.67
N ALA A 229 15.33 -10.92 13.27
CA ALA A 229 16.58 -11.51 12.77
C ALA A 229 16.79 -11.25 11.26
N MET A 230 15.80 -10.65 10.55
CA MET A 230 15.88 -10.35 9.11
C MET A 230 16.49 -8.96 8.86
N ALA A 231 17.53 -8.61 9.60
CA ALA A 231 18.13 -7.27 9.57
C ALA A 231 19.06 -7.03 8.37
N THR A 232 19.61 -8.09 7.78
CA THR A 232 20.51 -8.00 6.63
C THR A 232 19.84 -8.54 5.35
N PRO A 233 20.28 -8.12 4.14
CA PRO A 233 19.80 -8.71 2.89
C PRO A 233 20.01 -10.23 2.81
N ALA A 234 21.05 -10.77 3.45
CA ALA A 234 21.30 -12.20 3.49
C ALA A 234 20.27 -12.96 4.34
N ASP A 235 19.96 -12.45 5.53
CA ASP A 235 18.94 -13.04 6.41
C ASP A 235 17.55 -12.95 5.78
N PHE A 236 17.25 -11.82 5.16
CA PHE A 236 16.01 -11.60 4.44
C PHE A 236 15.86 -12.54 3.24
N GLY A 237 16.93 -12.72 2.45
CA GLY A 237 16.98 -13.70 1.36
C GLY A 237 16.75 -15.13 1.84
N THR A 238 17.29 -15.52 3.00
CA THR A 238 17.05 -16.82 3.61
C THR A 238 15.57 -16.98 3.99
N ALA A 239 14.98 -15.95 4.60
CA ALA A 239 13.56 -15.98 4.97
C ALA A 239 12.64 -16.14 3.75
N LEU A 240 12.96 -15.46 2.62
CA LEU A 240 12.24 -15.62 1.36
C LEU A 240 12.34 -17.06 0.82
N GLN A 241 13.52 -17.68 0.88
CA GLN A 241 13.71 -19.07 0.48
C GLN A 241 12.90 -20.04 1.34
N GLU A 242 12.77 -19.76 2.64
CA GLU A 242 11.99 -20.54 3.60
C GLU A 242 10.47 -20.24 3.53
N GLY A 243 10.04 -19.30 2.70
CA GLY A 243 8.63 -19.07 2.40
C GLY A 243 8.05 -17.79 2.98
N LEU A 244 8.88 -16.80 3.35
CA LEU A 244 8.40 -15.45 3.63
C LEU A 244 7.63 -14.93 2.42
N ALA A 245 6.39 -14.54 2.64
CA ALA A 245 5.53 -13.99 1.59
C ALA A 245 4.55 -12.97 2.16
N PHE A 246 4.19 -12.01 1.34
CA PHE A 246 3.23 -10.98 1.68
C PHE A 246 2.31 -10.72 0.49
N THR A 247 1.01 -10.67 0.76
CA THR A 247 -0.01 -10.26 -0.21
C THR A 247 -0.88 -9.20 0.46
N VAL A 248 -1.17 -8.14 -0.25
CA VAL A 248 -2.10 -7.10 0.20
C VAL A 248 -3.00 -6.69 -0.95
N SER A 249 -4.25 -6.43 -0.64
CA SER A 249 -5.16 -5.73 -1.56
C SER A 249 -5.99 -4.72 -0.80
N THR A 250 -6.26 -3.60 -1.44
CA THR A 250 -7.13 -2.54 -0.91
C THR A 250 -8.09 -2.09 -1.99
N LYS A 251 -9.29 -1.76 -1.57
CA LYS A 251 -10.30 -1.15 -2.42
C LYS A 251 -10.99 -0.04 -1.67
N GLN A 252 -11.26 1.06 -2.33
CA GLN A 252 -11.95 2.19 -1.74
C GLN A 252 -12.91 2.84 -2.73
N GLY A 253 -13.97 3.43 -2.18
CA GLY A 253 -14.88 4.28 -2.93
C GLY A 253 -14.34 5.71 -3.05
N ASP A 254 -15.26 6.64 -3.31
CA ASP A 254 -14.90 8.05 -3.46
C ASP A 254 -14.31 8.63 -2.18
N SER A 255 -13.35 9.53 -2.37
CA SER A 255 -12.69 10.26 -1.29
C SER A 255 -12.85 11.76 -1.48
N VAL A 256 -13.10 12.45 -0.39
CA VAL A 256 -13.10 13.92 -0.33
C VAL A 256 -12.23 14.39 0.82
N GLY A 257 -11.49 15.48 0.61
CA GLY A 257 -10.64 16.02 1.66
C GLY A 257 -10.37 17.49 1.48
N THR A 258 -10.03 18.14 2.58
CA THR A 258 -9.59 19.54 2.60
C THR A 258 -8.38 19.65 3.49
N MET A 259 -7.34 20.28 3.01
CA MET A 259 -6.16 20.65 3.77
C MET A 259 -6.05 22.18 3.77
N VAL A 260 -6.03 22.77 4.95
CA VAL A 260 -5.81 24.21 5.14
C VAL A 260 -4.45 24.38 5.78
N GLN A 261 -3.61 25.15 5.12
CA GLN A 261 -2.29 25.53 5.60
C GLN A 261 -2.31 27.02 5.92
N GLU A 262 -2.14 27.35 7.19
CA GLU A 262 -1.95 28.69 7.68
C GLU A 262 -0.44 28.92 7.85
N ASN A 263 0.11 29.73 7.02
CA ASN A 263 1.50 30.18 7.07
C ASN A 263 1.53 31.68 6.79
N GLU A 264 2.36 32.42 7.51
CA GLU A 264 2.45 33.89 7.37
C GLU A 264 2.81 34.32 5.95
N PHE A 265 3.57 33.49 5.24
CA PHE A 265 4.10 33.80 3.90
C PHE A 265 3.29 33.16 2.78
N PHE A 266 2.76 31.96 3.00
CA PHE A 266 2.12 31.14 1.96
C PHE A 266 0.87 30.41 2.47
N PRO A 267 -0.22 31.14 2.82
CA PRO A 267 -1.46 30.47 3.19
C PRO A 267 -2.05 29.76 1.97
N MET A 268 -2.42 28.49 2.14
CA MET A 268 -2.95 27.64 1.06
C MET A 268 -4.09 26.77 1.55
N THR A 269 -5.05 26.53 0.66
CA THR A 269 -6.10 25.54 0.87
C THR A 269 -6.13 24.61 -0.33
N PHE A 270 -6.14 23.31 -0.06
CA PHE A 270 -6.35 22.26 -1.05
C PHE A 270 -7.69 21.58 -0.76
N ALA A 271 -8.57 21.53 -1.75
CA ALA A 271 -9.74 20.69 -1.72
C ALA A 271 -9.53 19.56 -2.74
N ILE A 272 -9.69 18.31 -2.30
CA ILE A 272 -9.37 17.12 -3.08
C ILE A 272 -10.64 16.28 -3.19
N LYS A 273 -10.94 15.80 -4.40
CA LYS A 273 -11.92 14.76 -4.65
C LYS A 273 -11.25 13.70 -5.50
N ALA A 274 -11.28 12.46 -5.06
CA ALA A 274 -10.78 11.34 -5.81
C ALA A 274 -11.91 10.32 -5.98
N GLY A 275 -12.03 9.77 -7.17
CA GLY A 275 -12.93 8.64 -7.40
C GLY A 275 -12.37 7.36 -6.79
N GLY A 276 -13.20 6.33 -6.77
CA GLY A 276 -12.82 5.04 -6.22
C GLY A 276 -11.56 4.46 -6.88
N GLY A 277 -10.84 3.64 -6.12
CA GLY A 277 -9.59 3.03 -6.56
C GLY A 277 -9.32 1.70 -5.87
N GLU A 278 -8.35 0.99 -6.42
CA GLU A 278 -7.86 -0.27 -5.86
C GLU A 278 -6.33 -0.34 -5.96
N ALA A 279 -5.72 -1.04 -5.01
CA ALA A 279 -4.31 -1.38 -5.08
C ALA A 279 -4.11 -2.81 -4.59
N ALA A 280 -3.11 -3.49 -5.17
CA ALA A 280 -2.70 -4.81 -4.74
C ALA A 280 -1.19 -4.96 -4.81
N GLY A 281 -0.64 -5.79 -3.93
CA GLY A 281 0.77 -6.12 -3.88
C GLY A 281 0.97 -7.59 -3.56
N VAL A 282 1.92 -8.22 -4.23
CA VAL A 282 2.41 -9.56 -3.93
C VAL A 282 3.92 -9.49 -3.85
N PHE A 283 4.47 -10.02 -2.78
CA PHE A 283 5.90 -10.13 -2.60
C PHE A 283 6.26 -11.52 -2.05
N ASN A 284 7.13 -12.22 -2.74
CA ASN A 284 7.68 -13.50 -2.34
C ASN A 284 9.04 -13.73 -3.02
N LYS A 285 9.65 -14.89 -2.86
CA LYS A 285 10.96 -15.21 -3.44
C LYS A 285 11.00 -15.09 -4.98
N ASP A 286 9.88 -15.29 -5.66
CA ASP A 286 9.82 -15.36 -7.12
C ASP A 286 9.48 -14.00 -7.74
N THR A 287 8.61 -13.22 -7.09
CA THR A 287 8.05 -12.00 -7.68
C THR A 287 7.77 -10.89 -6.67
N LEU A 288 8.02 -9.67 -7.09
CA LEU A 288 7.39 -8.45 -6.60
C LEU A 288 6.39 -8.00 -7.66
N ASN A 289 5.12 -7.91 -7.29
CA ASN A 289 4.08 -7.33 -8.12
C ASN A 289 3.35 -6.26 -7.32
N ILE A 290 3.27 -5.06 -7.85
CA ILE A 290 2.52 -3.93 -7.26
C ILE A 290 1.64 -3.37 -8.35
N GLN A 291 0.38 -3.17 -8.05
CA GLN A 291 -0.57 -2.54 -8.97
C GLN A 291 -1.49 -1.59 -8.23
N SER A 292 -1.87 -0.50 -8.88
CA SER A 292 -2.87 0.42 -8.37
C SER A 292 -3.64 1.07 -9.52
N SER A 293 -4.89 1.39 -9.27
CA SER A 293 -5.74 2.12 -10.19
C SER A 293 -6.66 3.08 -9.43
N GLY A 294 -7.04 4.16 -10.09
CA GLY A 294 -8.00 5.15 -9.59
C GLY A 294 -8.84 5.70 -10.72
N SER A 295 -10.08 6.07 -10.44
CA SER A 295 -11.03 6.51 -11.46
C SER A 295 -10.92 7.99 -11.84
N GLY A 296 -10.14 8.78 -11.08
CA GLY A 296 -9.88 10.18 -11.38
C GLY A 296 -9.62 11.03 -10.13
N LEU A 297 -9.14 12.24 -10.36
CA LEU A 297 -8.77 13.19 -9.32
C LEU A 297 -9.20 14.60 -9.70
N GLU A 298 -9.74 15.35 -8.74
CA GLU A 298 -9.96 16.81 -8.82
C GLU A 298 -9.28 17.46 -7.62
N VAL A 299 -8.43 18.46 -7.87
CA VAL A 299 -7.76 19.25 -6.84
C VAL A 299 -8.01 20.72 -7.11
N ASP A 300 -8.62 21.41 -6.16
CA ASP A 300 -8.75 22.87 -6.14
C ASP A 300 -7.70 23.46 -5.20
N VAL A 301 -6.86 24.33 -5.70
CA VAL A 301 -5.80 25.02 -4.95
C VAL A 301 -6.16 26.49 -4.81
N THR A 302 -6.32 26.97 -3.60
CA THR A 302 -6.53 28.39 -3.27
C THR A 302 -5.33 28.90 -2.50
N THR A 303 -4.78 30.01 -2.92
CA THR A 303 -3.68 30.71 -2.22
C THR A 303 -3.83 32.21 -2.37
N ALA A 304 -3.33 32.98 -1.41
CA ALA A 304 -3.32 34.44 -1.48
C ALA A 304 -2.50 35.00 -2.65
N MET A 305 -1.63 34.20 -3.25
CA MET A 305 -0.79 34.58 -4.38
C MET A 305 -1.54 34.57 -5.72
N LEU A 306 -2.68 33.89 -5.79
CA LEU A 306 -3.47 33.74 -7.01
C LEU A 306 -4.83 34.43 -6.82
N PRO A 307 -5.30 35.21 -7.82
CA PRO A 307 -6.57 35.96 -7.74
C PRO A 307 -7.79 35.03 -7.74
N THR A 308 -7.63 33.82 -8.26
CA THR A 308 -8.69 32.78 -8.39
C THR A 308 -8.10 31.40 -8.10
N PRO A 309 -8.90 30.44 -7.60
CA PRO A 309 -8.43 29.07 -7.39
C PRO A 309 -7.96 28.42 -8.70
N VAL A 310 -6.91 27.63 -8.59
CA VAL A 310 -6.43 26.76 -9.67
C VAL A 310 -7.04 25.37 -9.51
N LYS A 311 -7.64 24.87 -10.58
CA LYS A 311 -8.17 23.52 -10.63
C LYS A 311 -7.26 22.63 -11.45
N ILE A 312 -6.97 21.42 -10.92
CA ILE A 312 -6.25 20.34 -11.59
C ILE A 312 -7.19 19.12 -11.63
N THR A 313 -7.33 18.49 -12.78
CA THR A 313 -8.15 17.28 -12.91
C THR A 313 -7.41 16.20 -13.66
N SER A 314 -7.71 14.96 -13.33
CA SER A 314 -7.33 13.81 -14.16
C SER A 314 -8.50 12.84 -14.29
N GLY A 315 -8.56 12.13 -15.39
CA GLY A 315 -9.35 10.91 -15.52
C GLY A 315 -8.64 9.72 -14.87
N PRO A 316 -8.92 8.49 -15.32
CA PRO A 316 -8.33 7.29 -14.76
C PRO A 316 -6.79 7.30 -14.73
N VAL A 317 -6.25 6.78 -13.62
CA VAL A 317 -4.82 6.54 -13.45
C VAL A 317 -4.57 5.06 -13.22
N GLN A 318 -3.43 4.55 -13.70
CA GLN A 318 -3.00 3.17 -13.48
C GLN A 318 -1.49 3.12 -13.29
N PHE A 319 -1.06 2.32 -12.35
CA PHE A 319 0.34 1.95 -12.14
C PHE A 319 0.43 0.45 -11.92
N ALA A 320 1.39 -0.20 -12.56
CA ALA A 320 1.77 -1.57 -12.21
C ALA A 320 3.28 -1.76 -12.38
N LEU A 321 3.88 -2.48 -11.47
CA LEU A 321 5.29 -2.88 -11.49
C LEU A 321 5.38 -4.38 -11.22
N THR A 322 6.09 -5.09 -12.07
CA THR A 322 6.43 -6.50 -11.86
C THR A 322 7.93 -6.67 -11.97
N SER A 323 8.52 -7.44 -11.08
CA SER A 323 9.96 -7.74 -11.08
C SER A 323 10.21 -9.12 -10.48
N PRO A 324 11.16 -9.90 -11.01
CA PRO A 324 11.74 -11.03 -10.29
C PRO A 324 12.42 -10.53 -8.99
N VAL A 325 12.46 -11.36 -7.97
CA VAL A 325 13.07 -11.02 -6.68
C VAL A 325 14.39 -11.77 -6.46
N MET A 326 14.41 -13.08 -6.62
CA MET A 326 15.59 -13.90 -6.47
C MET A 326 15.97 -14.59 -7.78
N ALA A 327 17.24 -14.94 -7.91
CA ALA A 327 17.71 -15.69 -9.08
C ALA A 327 16.94 -17.00 -9.28
N SER A 328 16.57 -17.24 -10.54
CA SER A 328 15.94 -18.48 -11.00
C SER A 328 16.68 -19.01 -12.22
N GLU A 329 16.58 -20.33 -12.47
CA GLU A 329 17.12 -20.96 -13.68
C GLU A 329 16.47 -20.37 -14.95
N THR A 330 15.16 -20.02 -14.85
CA THR A 330 14.39 -19.40 -15.93
C THR A 330 14.25 -17.91 -15.70
N ALA A 331 14.24 -17.12 -16.76
CA ALA A 331 13.98 -15.68 -16.68
C ALA A 331 12.57 -15.41 -16.18
N GLY A 332 12.47 -14.57 -15.17
CA GLY A 332 11.20 -14.10 -14.60
C GLY A 332 10.62 -12.93 -15.40
N ASP A 333 9.33 -12.70 -15.23
CA ASP A 333 8.64 -11.59 -15.86
C ASP A 333 8.97 -10.26 -15.17
N TYR A 334 9.23 -9.23 -15.95
CA TYR A 334 9.29 -7.85 -15.48
C TYR A 334 8.37 -6.95 -16.31
N GLY A 335 7.91 -5.85 -15.74
CA GLY A 335 7.07 -4.91 -16.45
C GLY A 335 6.79 -3.64 -15.66
N LEU A 336 6.44 -2.60 -16.41
CA LEU A 336 6.00 -1.31 -15.88
C LEU A 336 4.81 -0.82 -16.70
N VAL A 337 3.72 -0.53 -15.99
CA VAL A 337 2.56 0.18 -16.56
C VAL A 337 2.40 1.49 -15.83
N MET A 338 2.35 2.59 -16.56
CA MET A 338 2.00 3.92 -16.04
C MET A 338 1.03 4.56 -17.02
N LYS A 339 -0.19 4.83 -16.57
CA LYS A 339 -1.21 5.51 -17.39
C LYS A 339 -1.81 6.67 -16.61
N LEU A 340 -1.89 7.81 -17.25
CA LEU A 340 -2.56 9.01 -16.78
C LEU A 340 -3.41 9.52 -17.93
N SER A 341 -4.71 9.60 -17.71
CA SER A 341 -5.65 10.01 -18.75
C SER A 341 -6.29 11.35 -18.44
N GLN A 342 -6.57 12.12 -19.48
CA GLN A 342 -7.35 13.35 -19.40
C GLN A 342 -6.85 14.36 -18.33
N PHE A 343 -5.52 14.43 -18.16
CA PHE A 343 -4.95 15.42 -17.25
C PHE A 343 -5.17 16.82 -17.81
N SER A 344 -5.76 17.70 -17.00
CA SER A 344 -5.99 19.09 -17.37
C SER A 344 -5.84 20.04 -16.20
N VAL A 345 -5.55 21.27 -16.50
CA VAL A 345 -5.50 22.37 -15.55
C VAL A 345 -6.43 23.49 -16.01
N SER A 346 -6.92 24.27 -15.06
CA SER A 346 -7.86 25.36 -15.35
C SER A 346 -7.19 26.52 -16.11
N GLU A 347 -8.00 27.39 -16.71
CA GLU A 347 -7.51 28.56 -17.46
C GLU A 347 -6.69 29.51 -16.56
N GLU A 348 -6.99 29.57 -15.27
CA GLU A 348 -6.24 30.33 -14.29
C GLU A 348 -4.80 29.80 -14.15
N ALA A 349 -4.63 28.49 -14.17
CA ALA A 349 -3.31 27.86 -14.17
C ALA A 349 -2.58 28.12 -15.50
N TRP A 350 -3.28 27.99 -16.64
CA TRP A 350 -2.73 28.29 -17.94
C TRP A 350 -2.26 29.75 -18.04
N ALA A 351 -3.02 30.71 -17.50
CA ALA A 351 -2.67 32.12 -17.53
C ALA A 351 -1.34 32.46 -16.83
N LEU A 352 -0.81 31.59 -15.97
CA LEU A 352 0.49 31.78 -15.31
C LEU A 352 1.69 31.63 -16.27
N PHE A 353 1.57 30.82 -17.32
CA PHE A 353 2.67 30.52 -18.22
C PHE A 353 2.33 30.68 -19.72
N ASP A 354 1.07 30.69 -20.08
CA ASP A 354 0.58 30.92 -21.45
C ASP A 354 -0.63 31.85 -21.48
N PRO A 355 -0.48 33.12 -21.05
CA PRO A 355 -1.58 34.10 -21.00
C PRO A 355 -2.13 34.45 -22.39
N ASN A 356 -1.37 34.20 -23.46
CA ASN A 356 -1.77 34.53 -24.83
C ASN A 356 -2.43 33.36 -25.57
N GLY A 357 -2.53 32.19 -24.97
CA GLY A 357 -3.18 31.03 -25.58
C GLY A 357 -2.40 30.46 -26.77
N ALA A 358 -1.08 30.50 -26.72
CA ALA A 358 -0.21 29.97 -27.78
C ALA A 358 -0.19 28.43 -27.82
N LEU A 359 -0.46 27.80 -26.67
CA LEU A 359 -0.55 26.35 -26.56
C LEU A 359 -2.00 25.88 -26.59
N LYS A 360 -2.27 24.71 -27.17
CA LYS A 360 -3.61 24.10 -27.10
C LYS A 360 -3.93 23.63 -25.69
N ARG A 361 -5.19 23.74 -25.30
CA ARG A 361 -5.72 23.37 -23.97
C ARG A 361 -6.30 21.96 -23.92
N ASP A 362 -5.95 21.11 -24.89
CA ASP A 362 -6.42 19.73 -24.92
C ASP A 362 -5.90 18.97 -23.68
N PRO A 363 -6.71 18.13 -23.04
CA PRO A 363 -6.26 17.28 -21.95
C PRO A 363 -5.05 16.42 -22.36
N ALA A 364 -4.10 16.27 -21.45
CA ALA A 364 -2.92 15.44 -21.67
C ALA A 364 -3.19 13.98 -21.31
N ASP A 365 -2.61 13.07 -22.10
CA ASP A 365 -2.59 11.63 -21.82
C ASP A 365 -1.14 11.13 -21.80
N LEU A 366 -0.83 10.24 -20.87
CA LEU A 366 0.42 9.49 -20.81
C LEU A 366 0.09 8.00 -20.70
N ALA A 367 0.74 7.17 -21.51
CA ALA A 367 0.79 5.73 -21.32
C ALA A 367 2.20 5.22 -21.57
N ILE A 368 2.69 4.45 -20.63
CA ILE A 368 3.91 3.64 -20.73
C ILE A 368 3.50 2.23 -20.32
N ASP A 369 3.62 1.27 -21.20
CA ASP A 369 3.37 -0.14 -20.94
C ASP A 369 4.51 -0.94 -21.55
N ILE A 370 5.38 -1.44 -20.69
CA ILE A 370 6.52 -2.27 -21.06
C ILE A 370 6.49 -3.58 -20.30
N SER A 371 6.91 -4.65 -20.96
CA SER A 371 7.02 -5.97 -20.36
C SER A 371 8.18 -6.75 -20.96
N GLY A 372 8.64 -7.77 -20.27
CA GLY A 372 9.73 -8.61 -20.76
C GLY A 372 10.08 -9.73 -19.81
N LYS A 373 11.21 -10.39 -20.12
CA LYS A 373 11.78 -11.43 -19.28
C LYS A 373 13.23 -11.12 -18.96
N THR A 374 13.62 -11.33 -17.71
CA THR A 374 15.00 -11.09 -17.25
C THR A 374 15.39 -12.10 -16.17
N LYS A 375 16.68 -12.40 -16.10
CA LYS A 375 17.29 -13.01 -14.92
C LYS A 375 17.81 -11.88 -14.04
N LEU A 376 17.18 -11.72 -12.89
CA LEU A 376 17.48 -10.68 -11.92
C LEU A 376 17.49 -11.29 -10.52
N ASP A 377 18.41 -10.85 -9.68
CA ASP A 377 18.46 -11.18 -8.26
C ASP A 377 18.62 -9.89 -7.45
N VAL A 378 17.49 -9.35 -7.01
CA VAL A 378 17.46 -8.11 -6.23
C VAL A 378 18.13 -8.30 -4.87
N ILE A 379 18.00 -9.49 -4.29
CA ILE A 379 18.61 -9.80 -2.98
C ILE A 379 20.13 -9.87 -3.10
N ALA A 380 20.66 -10.55 -4.12
CA ALA A 380 22.09 -10.59 -4.36
C ALA A 380 22.68 -9.21 -4.71
N MET A 381 21.92 -8.36 -5.39
CA MET A 381 22.33 -6.96 -5.63
C MET A 381 22.42 -6.18 -4.32
N ALA A 382 21.44 -6.31 -3.43
CA ALA A 382 21.47 -5.66 -2.12
C ALA A 382 22.61 -6.18 -1.23
N GLN A 383 22.91 -7.48 -1.26
CA GLN A 383 24.06 -8.08 -0.56
C GLN A 383 25.39 -7.55 -1.08
N ALA A 384 25.52 -7.38 -2.40
CA ALA A 384 26.72 -6.83 -3.02
C ALA A 384 26.95 -5.36 -2.63
N ASP A 385 25.87 -4.57 -2.59
CA ASP A 385 25.92 -3.17 -2.16
C ASP A 385 26.36 -3.06 -0.69
N GLU A 386 25.79 -3.87 0.20
CA GLU A 386 26.18 -3.91 1.62
C GLU A 386 27.64 -4.34 1.80
N ALA A 387 28.11 -5.32 1.00
CA ALA A 387 29.49 -5.81 1.05
C ALA A 387 30.49 -4.89 0.32
N GLY A 388 30.03 -3.86 -0.40
CA GLY A 388 30.86 -3.01 -1.25
C GLY A 388 31.51 -3.76 -2.42
N THR A 389 30.84 -4.82 -2.92
CA THR A 389 31.28 -5.63 -4.06
C THR A 389 30.50 -5.31 -5.32
N GLU A 390 30.97 -5.79 -6.48
CA GLU A 390 30.25 -5.57 -7.74
C GLU A 390 28.95 -6.37 -7.75
N PRO A 391 27.77 -5.73 -7.99
CA PRO A 391 26.49 -6.41 -8.03
C PRO A 391 26.38 -7.30 -9.27
N PRO A 392 25.58 -8.39 -9.22
CA PRO A 392 25.30 -9.21 -10.39
C PRO A 392 24.62 -8.39 -11.48
N VAL A 393 25.05 -8.57 -12.72
CA VAL A 393 24.50 -7.86 -13.87
C VAL A 393 23.18 -8.52 -14.26
N PRO A 394 22.07 -7.77 -14.37
CA PRO A 394 20.81 -8.29 -14.90
C PRO A 394 20.97 -8.79 -16.33
N ALA A 395 20.38 -9.95 -16.65
CA ALA A 395 20.41 -10.53 -17.98
C ALA A 395 18.99 -10.53 -18.60
N PRO A 396 18.59 -9.45 -19.27
CA PRO A 396 17.32 -9.40 -19.96
C PRO A 396 17.33 -10.40 -21.14
N GLU A 397 16.20 -11.08 -21.37
CA GLU A 397 15.99 -11.96 -22.53
C GLU A 397 15.07 -11.29 -23.56
N SER A 398 14.10 -10.51 -23.09
CA SER A 398 13.18 -9.78 -24.00
C SER A 398 12.70 -8.47 -23.37
N LEU A 399 12.33 -7.52 -24.23
CA LEU A 399 11.64 -6.28 -23.89
C LEU A 399 10.57 -6.01 -24.96
N ASN A 400 9.32 -5.85 -24.52
CA ASN A 400 8.24 -5.40 -25.37
C ASN A 400 7.81 -4.00 -24.90
N ILE A 401 7.73 -3.07 -25.83
CA ILE A 401 7.05 -1.79 -25.65
C ILE A 401 5.63 -2.01 -26.17
N ASN A 402 4.70 -2.35 -25.25
CA ASN A 402 3.32 -2.65 -25.60
C ASN A 402 2.58 -1.37 -25.99
N GLU A 403 2.83 -0.29 -25.25
CA GLU A 403 2.28 1.03 -25.52
C GLU A 403 3.25 2.11 -25.00
N LEU A 404 3.56 3.05 -25.87
CA LEU A 404 4.17 4.32 -25.51
C LEU A 404 3.27 5.41 -26.09
N MET A 405 2.70 6.26 -25.25
CA MET A 405 1.83 7.36 -25.67
C MET A 405 2.07 8.59 -24.80
N LEU A 406 2.23 9.73 -25.45
CA LEU A 406 2.18 11.04 -24.81
C LEU A 406 1.38 11.96 -25.72
N LYS A 407 0.29 12.51 -25.19
CA LYS A 407 -0.46 13.59 -25.85
C LYS A 407 -0.43 14.81 -24.95
N VAL A 408 -0.04 15.95 -25.49
CA VAL A 408 0.02 17.21 -24.76
C VAL A 408 -0.06 18.39 -25.72
N ALA A 409 -0.87 19.36 -25.42
CA ALA A 409 -1.01 20.64 -26.15
C ALA A 409 -1.11 20.45 -27.68
N GLY A 410 -1.86 19.45 -28.14
CA GLY A 410 -2.09 19.16 -29.57
C GLY A 410 -0.97 18.41 -30.26
N ALA A 411 0.11 18.05 -29.57
CA ALA A 411 1.11 17.09 -30.07
C ALA A 411 0.82 15.70 -29.53
N ALA A 412 1.22 14.68 -30.29
CA ALA A 412 1.16 13.29 -29.87
C ALA A 412 2.40 12.52 -30.32
N LEU A 413 2.91 11.70 -29.39
CA LEU A 413 3.90 10.67 -29.61
C LEU A 413 3.25 9.33 -29.30
N THR A 414 3.35 8.37 -30.21
CA THR A 414 2.92 6.98 -29.98
C THR A 414 4.00 6.02 -30.44
N GLY A 415 4.12 4.88 -29.76
CA GLY A 415 5.16 3.91 -30.12
C GLY A 415 4.84 2.50 -29.62
N THR A 416 5.40 1.52 -30.32
CA THR A 416 5.45 0.10 -29.95
C THR A 416 6.81 -0.48 -30.36
N GLY A 417 7.22 -1.58 -29.74
CA GLY A 417 8.48 -2.22 -30.11
C GLY A 417 8.63 -3.60 -29.46
N ALA A 418 9.52 -4.41 -30.03
CA ALA A 418 9.86 -5.71 -29.48
C ALA A 418 11.36 -5.99 -29.69
N PHE A 419 12.01 -6.42 -28.61
CA PHE A 419 13.45 -6.72 -28.60
C PHE A 419 13.69 -8.05 -27.90
N THR A 420 14.65 -8.78 -28.38
CA THR A 420 15.35 -9.87 -27.70
C THR A 420 16.78 -9.44 -27.39
N PHE A 421 17.45 -10.10 -26.44
CA PHE A 421 18.80 -9.72 -26.05
C PHE A 421 19.75 -10.91 -26.21
N ASP A 422 20.89 -10.66 -26.87
CA ASP A 422 22.02 -11.59 -26.88
C ASP A 422 22.93 -11.24 -25.70
N ASN A 423 23.01 -12.16 -24.72
CA ASN A 423 23.82 -12.03 -23.52
C ASN A 423 25.18 -12.73 -23.61
N SER A 424 25.55 -13.27 -24.79
CA SER A 424 26.76 -14.10 -24.99
C SER A 424 28.07 -13.36 -24.74
N MET A 425 28.07 -12.03 -24.87
CA MET A 425 29.24 -11.17 -24.68
C MET A 425 29.38 -10.57 -23.28
N GLY A 426 28.51 -10.97 -22.34
CA GLY A 426 28.46 -10.42 -20.97
C GLY A 426 27.85 -9.01 -20.87
N VAL A 427 27.48 -8.41 -22.01
CA VAL A 427 26.70 -7.17 -22.10
C VAL A 427 25.46 -7.47 -22.95
N PRO A 428 24.25 -7.14 -22.48
CA PRO A 428 23.02 -7.38 -23.25
C PRO A 428 23.01 -6.58 -24.56
N MET A 429 22.98 -7.28 -25.69
CA MET A 429 22.88 -6.67 -27.02
C MET A 429 21.44 -6.76 -27.53
N PRO A 430 20.71 -5.65 -27.70
CA PRO A 430 19.34 -5.67 -28.18
C PRO A 430 19.26 -6.00 -29.67
N LEU A 431 18.33 -6.89 -30.03
CA LEU A 431 17.97 -7.27 -31.38
C LEU A 431 16.45 -7.12 -31.53
N GLY A 432 16.00 -6.22 -32.40
CA GLY A 432 14.57 -5.96 -32.57
C GLY A 432 14.31 -4.63 -33.27
N GLU A 433 13.08 -4.20 -33.21
CA GLU A 433 12.63 -2.94 -33.78
C GLU A 433 11.62 -2.21 -32.92
N ALA A 434 11.58 -0.89 -33.03
CA ALA A 434 10.54 -0.05 -32.46
C ALA A 434 10.00 0.90 -33.53
N ASN A 435 8.69 1.09 -33.50
CA ASN A 435 7.99 2.02 -34.37
C ASN A 435 7.47 3.18 -33.54
N VAL A 436 7.90 4.39 -33.83
CA VAL A 436 7.48 5.61 -33.12
C VAL A 436 6.91 6.60 -34.13
N THR A 437 5.75 7.13 -33.81
CA THR A 437 5.07 8.16 -34.61
C THR A 437 4.93 9.43 -33.79
N VAL A 438 5.28 10.57 -34.38
CA VAL A 438 5.13 11.89 -33.75
C VAL A 438 4.29 12.77 -34.66
N THR A 439 3.27 13.39 -34.08
CA THR A 439 2.40 14.36 -34.79
C THR A 439 2.30 15.64 -34.00
N GLY A 440 2.06 16.78 -34.65
CA GLY A 440 1.85 18.07 -34.02
C GLY A 440 3.08 18.70 -33.35
N ALA A 441 4.26 18.08 -33.39
CA ALA A 441 5.46 18.53 -32.67
C ALA A 441 5.90 19.94 -33.08
N ASN A 442 5.87 20.30 -34.37
CA ASN A 442 6.25 21.64 -34.80
C ASN A 442 5.34 22.72 -34.22
N ALA A 443 4.02 22.48 -34.17
CA ALA A 443 3.08 23.41 -33.59
C ALA A 443 3.29 23.58 -32.08
N LEU A 444 3.62 22.48 -31.36
CA LEU A 444 3.99 22.53 -29.95
C LEU A 444 5.26 23.34 -29.73
N ILE A 445 6.32 23.12 -30.52
CA ILE A 445 7.58 23.88 -30.47
C ILE A 445 7.31 25.37 -30.69
N ASP A 446 6.52 25.72 -31.74
CA ASP A 446 6.16 27.12 -32.01
C ASP A 446 5.42 27.76 -30.81
N GLY A 447 4.49 27.04 -30.22
CA GLY A 447 3.77 27.49 -29.00
C GLY A 447 4.70 27.69 -27.81
N LEU A 448 5.63 26.77 -27.57
CA LEU A 448 6.61 26.87 -26.47
C LEU A 448 7.58 28.06 -26.67
N ILE A 449 7.97 28.38 -27.92
CA ILE A 449 8.72 29.61 -28.21
C ILE A 449 7.89 30.84 -27.92
N ALA A 450 6.62 30.86 -28.37
CA ALA A 450 5.72 32.01 -28.18
C ALA A 450 5.41 32.30 -26.70
N THR A 451 5.45 31.27 -25.84
CA THR A 451 5.33 31.45 -24.38
C THR A 451 6.64 31.80 -23.69
N GLY A 452 7.77 31.73 -24.37
CA GLY A 452 9.10 31.92 -23.79
C GLY A 452 9.61 30.73 -22.96
N LEU A 453 8.92 29.57 -23.00
CA LEU A 453 9.32 28.37 -22.30
C LEU A 453 10.44 27.60 -23.05
N LEU A 454 10.63 27.87 -24.32
CA LEU A 454 11.68 27.28 -25.14
C LEU A 454 12.42 28.37 -25.91
N ALA A 455 13.76 28.38 -25.86
CA ALA A 455 14.57 29.27 -26.65
C ALA A 455 14.59 28.86 -28.14
N GLU A 456 14.71 29.83 -29.07
CA GLU A 456 14.74 29.55 -30.51
C GLU A 456 15.89 28.62 -30.90
N ASP A 457 17.06 28.75 -30.25
CA ASP A 457 18.24 27.93 -30.55
C ASP A 457 17.99 26.45 -30.14
N ASP A 458 17.35 26.20 -28.98
CA ASP A 458 16.98 24.86 -28.53
C ASP A 458 15.91 24.24 -29.42
N ALA A 459 14.94 25.06 -29.85
CA ALA A 459 13.92 24.65 -30.80
C ALA A 459 14.48 24.22 -32.15
N MET A 460 15.50 24.93 -32.65
CA MET A 460 16.19 24.56 -33.88
C MET A 460 16.92 23.22 -33.72
N GLY A 461 17.57 22.99 -32.58
CA GLY A 461 18.20 21.71 -32.23
C GLY A 461 17.19 20.56 -32.21
N ALA A 462 16.03 20.74 -31.57
CA ALA A 462 14.95 19.75 -31.50
C ALA A 462 14.41 19.38 -32.90
N ARG A 463 14.17 20.38 -33.77
CA ARG A 463 13.73 20.17 -35.14
C ARG A 463 14.77 19.45 -36.00
N MET A 464 16.06 19.77 -35.80
CA MET A 464 17.16 19.11 -36.51
C MET A 464 17.27 17.65 -36.09
N MET A 465 17.14 17.33 -34.80
CA MET A 465 17.11 15.95 -34.32
C MET A 465 15.90 15.19 -34.86
N MET A 466 14.70 15.77 -34.86
CA MET A 466 13.53 15.13 -35.47
C MET A 466 13.76 14.85 -36.94
N GLY A 467 14.31 15.80 -37.71
CA GLY A 467 14.62 15.62 -39.14
C GLY A 467 15.68 14.55 -39.42
N ALA A 468 16.60 14.29 -38.48
CA ALA A 468 17.64 13.27 -38.63
C ALA A 468 17.17 11.85 -38.35
N PHE A 469 16.19 11.68 -37.41
CA PHE A 469 15.74 10.37 -36.95
C PHE A 469 14.35 9.96 -37.47
N MET A 470 13.58 10.89 -38.01
CA MET A 470 12.21 10.63 -38.45
C MET A 470 12.11 10.71 -40.00
N SER A 471 11.56 9.66 -40.59
CA SER A 471 11.13 9.73 -41.99
C SER A 471 9.79 10.48 -42.04
N PRO A 472 9.56 11.39 -43.03
CA PRO A 472 8.26 12.00 -43.21
C PRO A 472 7.22 10.91 -43.43
N GLY A 473 6.21 10.83 -42.56
CA GLY A 473 5.08 9.92 -42.73
C GLY A 473 4.30 10.30 -43.99
N ALA A 474 3.77 9.33 -44.71
CA ALA A 474 2.76 9.59 -45.71
C ALA A 474 1.53 10.23 -45.06
N ASN A 475 1.14 11.43 -45.48
CA ASN A 475 -0.07 12.14 -45.10
C ASN A 475 -1.32 11.33 -45.49
#